data_cfe430ab0d5711ac4805a18019466f64
#
_entry.id   cfe430ab0d5711ac4805a18019466f64
#
_cell.length_a   1.000
_cell.length_b   1.000
_cell.length_c   1.000
_cell.angle_alpha   90.00
_cell.angle_beta   90.00
_cell.angle_gamma   90.00
#
_symmetry.space_group_name_H-M   'P 1'
#
loop_
_entity.id
_entity.type
_entity.pdbx_description
1 polymer ?
#
loop_
_entity_poly.entity_id
_entity_poly.type
_entity_poly.pdbx_seq_one_letter_code
_entity_poly.pdbx_strand_id
1 'polypeptide(L)'
;MTKEYQDLQHLDNEENDHHRFRKDSQLQAELRALKETFSNFTVSVEVEVKGLSTQGGSVGRKMKSLESQLEKQQQGLSEDHSSLLLHVKQFVSDLRSLSCQMAASRGNDSEKTCCPVNWVENAGSCYWFSRSGKPWHEAEKYCQLESAYLVVVTSWEEQRFVQHHIGPVNTWMGLSDQNGPWKWVDGTDYETGFKNWRPEQPDDWYGHGLGGGEDCAHFTEDGRWNDDVCQRPYRWVCETELGKASQEPPLP
;
A
#
# COMPACT_ATOMS: atom_id res chain seq x y z
N MET A 1 90.85 -43.43 42.63
CA MET A 1 89.38 -43.38 42.42
C MET A 1 88.85 -41.94 42.12
N THR A 2 89.61 -40.95 41.90
CA THR A 2 89.06 -39.56 41.70
C THR A 2 89.24 -39.01 40.29
N LYS A 3 90.05 -39.60 39.43
CA LYS A 3 90.22 -39.10 38.07
C LYS A 3 89.24 -39.71 37.07
N GLU A 4 88.95 -41.01 37.16
CA GLU A 4 87.97 -41.70 36.30
C GLU A 4 86.52 -41.20 36.50
N TYR A 5 86.16 -40.74 37.70
CA TYR A 5 84.81 -40.20 37.97
C TYR A 5 84.61 -38.77 37.38
N GLN A 6 85.70 -37.98 37.29
CA GLN A 6 85.62 -36.67 36.65
C GLN A 6 85.57 -36.76 35.10
N ASP A 7 86.27 -37.73 34.49
CA ASP A 7 86.26 -37.93 33.04
C ASP A 7 84.86 -38.50 32.58
N LEU A 8 84.19 -39.35 33.36
CA LEU A 8 82.85 -39.80 33.07
C LEU A 8 81.80 -38.68 33.19
N GLN A 9 81.94 -37.77 34.15
CA GLN A 9 81.01 -36.62 34.27
C GLN A 9 81.22 -35.62 33.13
N HIS A 10 82.45 -35.51 32.57
CA HIS A 10 82.72 -34.64 31.42
C HIS A 10 82.11 -35.17 30.13
N LEU A 11 82.18 -36.52 29.92
CA LEU A 11 81.58 -37.17 28.77
C LEU A 11 80.07 -37.14 28.79
N ASP A 12 79.42 -37.35 29.99
CA ASP A 12 77.98 -37.23 30.15
C ASP A 12 77.49 -35.80 29.94
N ASN A 13 78.25 -34.77 30.29
CA ASN A 13 77.93 -33.38 30.02
C ASN A 13 78.04 -33.01 28.51
N GLU A 14 79.12 -33.48 27.84
CA GLU A 14 79.28 -33.25 26.37
C GLU A 14 78.22 -33.94 25.56
N GLU A 15 77.77 -35.16 25.92
CA GLU A 15 76.70 -35.90 25.25
C GLU A 15 75.32 -35.23 25.46
N ASN A 16 75.07 -34.71 26.66
CA ASN A 16 73.87 -33.96 27.00
C ASN A 16 73.82 -32.60 26.27
N ASP A 17 74.94 -31.89 26.19
CA ASP A 17 75.04 -30.64 25.43
C ASP A 17 74.85 -30.87 23.90
N HIS A 18 75.42 -31.93 23.35
CA HIS A 18 75.19 -32.30 21.95
C HIS A 18 73.73 -32.68 21.65
N HIS A 19 73.06 -33.35 22.59
CA HIS A 19 71.64 -33.68 22.46
C HIS A 19 70.76 -32.45 22.56
N ARG A 20 71.08 -31.53 23.42
CA ARG A 20 70.42 -30.24 23.60
C ARG A 20 70.59 -29.35 22.37
N PHE A 21 71.79 -29.30 21.80
CA PHE A 21 72.07 -28.53 20.58
C PHE A 21 71.36 -29.10 19.35
N ARG A 22 71.20 -30.40 19.23
CA ARG A 22 70.40 -31.04 18.17
C ARG A 22 68.93 -30.72 18.29
N LYS A 23 68.37 -30.73 19.48
CA LYS A 23 66.95 -30.38 19.77
C LYS A 23 66.71 -28.90 19.44
N ASP A 24 67.58 -28.01 19.86
CA ASP A 24 67.44 -26.57 19.56
C ASP A 24 67.54 -26.28 18.04
N SER A 25 68.45 -26.96 17.34
CA SER A 25 68.54 -26.82 15.87
C SER A 25 67.30 -27.36 15.14
N GLN A 26 66.73 -28.47 15.60
CA GLN A 26 65.50 -29.06 15.07
C GLN A 26 64.30 -28.11 15.34
N LEU A 27 64.15 -27.60 16.56
CA LEU A 27 63.11 -26.65 16.93
C LEU A 27 63.17 -25.36 16.14
N GLN A 28 64.40 -24.84 15.88
CA GLN A 28 64.59 -23.68 15.03
C GLN A 28 64.22 -23.94 13.57
N ALA A 29 64.48 -25.15 13.05
CA ALA A 29 64.07 -25.53 11.69
C ALA A 29 62.53 -25.63 11.59
N GLU A 30 61.87 -26.25 12.57
CA GLU A 30 60.42 -26.35 12.63
C GLU A 30 59.78 -24.96 12.77
N LEU A 31 60.35 -24.06 13.60
CA LEU A 31 59.88 -22.68 13.72
C LEU A 31 60.00 -21.88 12.41
N ARG A 32 61.06 -22.09 11.64
CA ARG A 32 61.22 -21.46 10.31
C ARG A 32 60.19 -21.98 9.33
N ALA A 33 59.97 -23.29 9.28
CA ALA A 33 58.96 -23.90 8.42
C ALA A 33 57.52 -23.45 8.77
N LEU A 34 57.24 -23.34 10.09
CA LEU A 34 55.95 -22.82 10.55
C LEU A 34 55.76 -21.34 10.15
N LYS A 35 56.82 -20.54 10.32
CA LYS A 35 56.79 -19.12 9.92
C LYS A 35 56.60 -18.93 8.42
N GLU A 36 57.19 -19.77 7.61
CA GLU A 36 57.03 -19.76 6.15
C GLU A 36 55.61 -20.18 5.73
N THR A 37 55.06 -21.26 6.33
CA THR A 37 53.68 -21.70 6.10
C THR A 37 52.67 -20.63 6.53
N PHE A 38 52.87 -19.99 7.67
CA PHE A 38 52.02 -18.91 8.13
C PHE A 38 52.07 -17.69 7.22
N SER A 39 53.27 -17.32 6.75
CA SER A 39 53.44 -16.22 5.77
C SER A 39 52.71 -16.51 4.47
N ASN A 40 52.84 -17.73 3.92
CA ASN A 40 52.16 -18.14 2.70
C ASN A 40 50.64 -18.15 2.87
N PHE A 41 50.15 -18.62 4.02
CA PHE A 41 48.73 -18.57 4.37
C PHE A 41 48.18 -17.14 4.43
N THR A 42 48.93 -16.24 5.10
CA THR A 42 48.54 -14.81 5.20
C THR A 42 48.43 -14.16 3.83
N VAL A 43 49.39 -14.40 2.94
CA VAL A 43 49.36 -13.87 1.56
C VAL A 43 48.14 -14.44 0.77
N SER A 44 47.87 -15.73 0.93
CA SER A 44 46.72 -16.36 0.27
C SER A 44 45.40 -15.74 0.74
N VAL A 45 45.22 -15.56 2.05
CA VAL A 45 44.02 -14.94 2.62
C VAL A 45 43.88 -13.48 2.17
N GLU A 46 44.97 -12.72 2.11
CA GLU A 46 44.93 -11.33 1.61
C GLU A 46 44.47 -11.25 0.14
N VAL A 47 44.92 -12.17 -0.71
CA VAL A 47 44.50 -12.22 -2.12
C VAL A 47 43.02 -12.56 -2.24
N GLU A 48 42.51 -13.55 -1.47
CA GLU A 48 41.11 -13.91 -1.45
C GLU A 48 40.22 -12.75 -0.93
N VAL A 49 40.60 -12.10 0.15
CA VAL A 49 39.88 -10.95 0.70
C VAL A 49 39.80 -9.79 -0.30
N LYS A 50 40.90 -9.49 -1.00
CA LYS A 50 40.89 -8.50 -2.07
C LYS A 50 39.97 -8.91 -3.24
N GLY A 51 39.98 -10.18 -3.60
CA GLY A 51 39.08 -10.71 -4.61
C GLY A 51 37.59 -10.53 -4.22
N LEU A 52 37.23 -10.91 -3.00
CA LEU A 52 35.88 -10.74 -2.46
C LEU A 52 35.48 -9.25 -2.37
N SER A 53 36.37 -8.38 -1.96
CA SER A 53 36.13 -6.94 -1.89
C SER A 53 35.85 -6.33 -3.26
N THR A 54 36.59 -6.74 -4.30
CA THR A 54 36.37 -6.27 -5.68
C THR A 54 35.05 -6.78 -6.27
N GLN A 55 34.71 -8.05 -6.01
CA GLN A 55 33.40 -8.62 -6.39
C GLN A 55 32.26 -7.93 -5.67
N GLY A 56 32.35 -7.71 -4.37
CA GLY A 56 31.36 -6.96 -3.59
C GLY A 56 31.13 -5.56 -4.13
N GLY A 57 32.19 -4.84 -4.50
CA GLY A 57 32.11 -3.53 -5.14
C GLY A 57 31.41 -3.56 -6.50
N SER A 58 31.62 -4.62 -7.30
CA SER A 58 30.92 -4.81 -8.59
C SER A 58 29.44 -5.09 -8.42
N VAL A 59 29.10 -5.97 -7.47
CA VAL A 59 27.69 -6.28 -7.13
C VAL A 59 26.97 -5.04 -6.62
N GLY A 60 27.60 -4.25 -5.74
CA GLY A 60 27.03 -3.00 -5.23
C GLY A 60 26.74 -1.98 -6.34
N ARG A 61 27.61 -1.85 -7.35
CA ARG A 61 27.36 -0.98 -8.51
C ARG A 61 26.20 -1.47 -9.37
N LYS A 62 26.11 -2.79 -9.62
CA LYS A 62 24.99 -3.38 -10.39
C LYS A 62 23.67 -3.18 -9.66
N MET A 63 23.64 -3.34 -8.34
CA MET A 63 22.45 -3.16 -7.51
C MET A 63 21.95 -1.71 -7.58
N LYS A 64 22.82 -0.72 -7.42
CA LYS A 64 22.47 0.71 -7.59
C LYS A 64 21.96 1.03 -9.02
N SER A 65 22.53 0.40 -10.04
CA SER A 65 22.06 0.58 -11.41
C SER A 65 20.67 0.01 -11.61
N LEU A 66 20.38 -1.17 -11.05
CA LEU A 66 19.05 -1.80 -11.10
C LEU A 66 18.01 -0.99 -10.30
N GLU A 67 18.37 -0.50 -9.13
CA GLU A 67 17.52 0.40 -8.34
C GLU A 67 17.11 1.63 -9.14
N SER A 68 18.08 2.33 -9.75
CA SER A 68 17.81 3.49 -10.59
C SER A 68 16.96 3.17 -11.83
N GLN A 69 17.10 1.99 -12.44
CA GLN A 69 16.25 1.56 -13.55
C GLN A 69 14.83 1.27 -13.08
N LEU A 70 14.69 0.63 -11.92
CA LEU A 70 13.38 0.34 -11.32
C LEU A 70 12.62 1.61 -10.97
N GLU A 71 13.30 2.59 -10.35
CA GLU A 71 12.71 3.90 -10.05
C GLU A 71 12.19 4.60 -11.31
N LYS A 72 12.98 4.61 -12.39
CA LYS A 72 12.55 5.19 -13.67
C LYS A 72 11.35 4.46 -14.28
N GLN A 73 11.33 3.14 -14.22
CA GLN A 73 10.20 2.35 -14.71
C GLN A 73 8.95 2.59 -13.88
N GLN A 74 9.09 2.68 -12.55
CA GLN A 74 7.98 2.97 -11.65
C GLN A 74 7.41 4.37 -11.87
N GLN A 75 8.28 5.37 -12.09
CA GLN A 75 7.85 6.72 -12.43
C GLN A 75 7.12 6.78 -13.77
N GLY A 76 7.67 6.17 -14.83
CA GLY A 76 7.01 6.10 -16.14
C GLY A 76 5.66 5.40 -16.07
N LEU A 77 5.56 4.28 -15.36
CA LEU A 77 4.30 3.57 -15.16
C LEU A 77 3.27 4.41 -14.40
N SER A 78 3.70 5.21 -13.42
CA SER A 78 2.83 6.13 -12.68
C SER A 78 2.31 7.26 -13.56
N GLU A 79 3.15 7.82 -14.44
CA GLU A 79 2.75 8.86 -15.41
C GLU A 79 1.77 8.31 -16.46
N ASP A 80 2.05 7.13 -17.02
CA ASP A 80 1.16 6.44 -17.96
C ASP A 80 -0.18 6.10 -17.31
N HIS A 81 -0.18 5.62 -16.07
CA HIS A 81 -1.40 5.34 -15.33
C HIS A 81 -2.23 6.60 -15.08
N SER A 82 -1.59 7.70 -14.71
CA SER A 82 -2.25 9.00 -14.50
C SER A 82 -2.86 9.54 -15.80
N SER A 83 -2.14 9.42 -16.91
CA SER A 83 -2.62 9.79 -18.24
C SER A 83 -3.81 8.93 -18.66
N LEU A 84 -3.73 7.62 -18.47
CA LEU A 84 -4.83 6.70 -18.76
C LEU A 84 -6.09 7.02 -17.94
N LEU A 85 -5.93 7.30 -16.65
CA LEU A 85 -7.04 7.70 -15.78
C LEU A 85 -7.71 8.98 -16.28
N LEU A 86 -6.93 9.96 -16.76
CA LEU A 86 -7.47 11.19 -17.31
C LEU A 86 -8.30 10.92 -18.58
N HIS A 87 -7.79 10.10 -19.49
CA HIS A 87 -8.51 9.72 -20.71
C HIS A 87 -9.79 8.93 -20.41
N VAL A 88 -9.74 8.01 -19.44
CA VAL A 88 -10.93 7.25 -19.00
C VAL A 88 -11.98 8.19 -18.41
N LYS A 89 -11.58 9.16 -17.56
CA LYS A 89 -12.50 10.17 -17.02
C LYS A 89 -13.15 11.01 -18.14
N GLN A 90 -12.36 11.46 -19.11
CA GLN A 90 -12.88 12.21 -20.25
C GLN A 90 -13.85 11.36 -21.06
N PHE A 91 -13.51 10.12 -21.37
CA PHE A 91 -14.38 9.20 -22.10
C PHE A 91 -15.71 8.93 -21.37
N VAL A 92 -15.67 8.76 -20.06
CA VAL A 92 -16.89 8.62 -19.24
C VAL A 92 -17.76 9.89 -19.31
N SER A 93 -17.13 11.07 -19.26
CA SER A 93 -17.83 12.36 -19.42
C SER A 93 -18.49 12.48 -20.80
N ASP A 94 -17.77 12.12 -21.85
CA ASP A 94 -18.28 12.16 -23.22
C ASP A 94 -19.44 11.20 -23.44
N LEU A 95 -19.35 9.98 -22.92
CA LEU A 95 -20.45 9.00 -22.94
C LEU A 95 -21.67 9.51 -22.18
N ARG A 96 -21.47 10.17 -21.04
CA ARG A 96 -22.53 10.80 -20.25
C ARG A 96 -23.24 11.89 -21.07
N SER A 97 -22.46 12.77 -21.70
CA SER A 97 -23.00 13.83 -22.57
C SER A 97 -23.78 13.28 -23.77
N LEU A 98 -23.24 12.26 -24.46
CA LEU A 98 -23.94 11.60 -25.57
C LEU A 98 -25.23 10.90 -25.12
N SER A 99 -25.21 10.24 -23.96
CA SER A 99 -26.40 9.61 -23.37
C SER A 99 -27.49 10.64 -23.10
N CYS A 100 -27.12 11.79 -22.55
CA CYS A 100 -28.03 12.91 -22.31
C CYS A 100 -28.61 13.48 -23.60
N GLN A 101 -27.79 13.68 -24.63
CA GLN A 101 -28.23 14.17 -25.93
C GLN A 101 -29.22 13.20 -26.59
N MET A 102 -28.98 11.90 -26.49
CA MET A 102 -29.92 10.86 -27.00
C MET A 102 -31.23 10.83 -26.24
N ALA A 103 -31.21 11.02 -24.91
CA ALA A 103 -32.43 11.12 -24.11
C ALA A 103 -33.26 12.36 -24.48
N ALA A 104 -32.61 13.52 -24.61
CA ALA A 104 -33.24 14.77 -25.04
C ALA A 104 -33.83 14.68 -26.46
N SER A 105 -33.22 13.89 -27.35
CA SER A 105 -33.73 13.71 -28.73
C SER A 105 -35.02 12.88 -28.82
N ARG A 106 -35.29 12.09 -27.77
CA ARG A 106 -36.48 11.22 -27.68
C ARG A 106 -37.68 11.86 -26.98
N GLY A 107 -37.46 12.95 -26.27
CA GLY A 107 -38.48 13.69 -25.53
C GLY A 107 -38.66 15.10 -26.03
N ASN A 108 -39.91 15.60 -26.02
CA ASN A 108 -40.26 16.92 -26.51
C ASN A 108 -40.07 18.03 -25.45
N ASP A 109 -39.19 17.81 -24.46
CA ASP A 109 -39.06 18.72 -23.33
C ASP A 109 -37.64 19.32 -23.20
N SER A 110 -37.63 20.58 -22.84
CA SER A 110 -36.53 21.53 -22.97
C SER A 110 -35.46 21.45 -21.87
N GLU A 111 -35.47 20.48 -21.01
CA GLU A 111 -34.44 20.30 -19.96
C GLU A 111 -33.37 19.30 -20.36
N LYS A 112 -32.20 19.86 -20.67
CA LYS A 112 -31.00 19.14 -21.13
C LYS A 112 -30.22 18.48 -19.98
N THR A 113 -30.89 17.90 -19.01
CA THR A 113 -30.25 17.23 -17.87
C THR A 113 -30.67 15.78 -17.81
N CYS A 114 -29.72 14.88 -17.55
CA CYS A 114 -30.03 13.46 -17.39
C CYS A 114 -28.98 12.75 -16.56
N CYS A 115 -29.37 11.63 -15.97
CA CYS A 115 -28.44 10.73 -15.31
C CYS A 115 -27.70 9.83 -16.31
N PRO A 116 -26.49 9.36 -15.97
CA PRO A 116 -25.79 8.34 -16.73
C PRO A 116 -26.63 7.07 -16.91
N VAL A 117 -26.30 6.26 -17.93
CA VAL A 117 -26.98 4.97 -18.14
C VAL A 117 -26.86 4.09 -16.89
N ASN A 118 -27.96 3.46 -16.48
CA ASN A 118 -28.10 2.65 -15.27
C ASN A 118 -28.01 3.41 -13.93
N TRP A 119 -28.04 4.74 -13.98
CA TRP A 119 -28.26 5.55 -12.78
C TRP A 119 -29.71 5.93 -12.65
N VAL A 120 -30.17 6.16 -11.43
CA VAL A 120 -31.55 6.52 -11.12
C VAL A 120 -31.59 7.98 -10.68
N GLU A 121 -32.48 8.77 -11.30
CA GLU A 121 -32.66 10.17 -10.94
C GLU A 121 -33.58 10.32 -9.73
N ASN A 122 -33.22 11.21 -8.83
CA ASN A 122 -34.08 11.66 -7.76
C ASN A 122 -33.68 13.08 -7.30
N ALA A 123 -34.65 13.97 -7.26
CA ALA A 123 -34.53 15.33 -6.67
C ALA A 123 -33.30 16.14 -7.16
N GLY A 124 -32.87 15.96 -8.42
CA GLY A 124 -31.73 16.71 -8.98
C GLY A 124 -30.37 16.03 -8.81
N SER A 125 -30.36 14.83 -8.26
CA SER A 125 -29.17 13.97 -8.16
C SER A 125 -29.39 12.65 -8.91
N CYS A 126 -28.27 12.02 -9.27
CA CYS A 126 -28.23 10.70 -9.91
C CYS A 126 -27.55 9.71 -8.97
N TYR A 127 -28.15 8.55 -8.82
CA TYR A 127 -27.73 7.52 -7.88
C TYR A 127 -27.43 6.21 -8.59
N TRP A 128 -26.32 5.58 -8.23
CA TRP A 128 -25.98 4.24 -8.69
C TRP A 128 -25.81 3.28 -7.53
N PHE A 129 -26.42 2.12 -7.62
CA PHE A 129 -26.50 1.11 -6.55
C PHE A 129 -25.65 -0.10 -6.90
N SER A 130 -24.67 -0.45 -6.07
CA SER A 130 -23.81 -1.60 -6.29
C SER A 130 -24.57 -2.92 -6.10
N ARG A 131 -24.10 -3.96 -6.80
CA ARG A 131 -24.61 -5.33 -6.63
C ARG A 131 -23.65 -6.24 -5.87
N SER A 132 -22.41 -5.81 -5.67
CA SER A 132 -21.35 -6.53 -4.92
C SER A 132 -20.94 -5.74 -3.71
N GLY A 133 -20.18 -6.36 -2.79
CA GLY A 133 -19.60 -5.68 -1.63
C GLY A 133 -18.15 -5.27 -1.87
N LYS A 134 -17.74 -4.16 -1.25
CA LYS A 134 -16.36 -3.66 -1.16
C LYS A 134 -16.10 -3.01 0.20
N PRO A 135 -14.83 -2.98 0.67
CA PRO A 135 -14.41 -2.06 1.73
C PRO A 135 -14.75 -0.61 1.39
N TRP A 136 -15.02 0.19 2.41
CA TRP A 136 -15.49 1.57 2.25
C TRP A 136 -14.59 2.42 1.33
N HIS A 137 -13.26 2.38 1.53
CA HIS A 137 -12.32 3.12 0.68
C HIS A 137 -12.32 2.68 -0.78
N GLU A 138 -12.52 1.39 -1.03
CA GLU A 138 -12.64 0.91 -2.40
C GLU A 138 -13.96 1.34 -3.04
N ALA A 139 -15.02 1.40 -2.24
CA ALA A 139 -16.32 1.91 -2.66
C ALA A 139 -16.25 3.42 -2.99
N GLU A 140 -15.63 4.21 -2.11
CA GLU A 140 -15.38 5.63 -2.34
C GLU A 140 -14.57 5.86 -3.62
N LYS A 141 -13.45 5.15 -3.77
CA LYS A 141 -12.63 5.23 -4.98
C LYS A 141 -13.40 4.86 -6.25
N TYR A 142 -14.29 3.86 -6.16
CA TYR A 142 -15.15 3.50 -7.29
C TYR A 142 -16.04 4.67 -7.69
N CYS A 143 -16.74 5.29 -6.74
CA CYS A 143 -17.59 6.46 -7.03
C CYS A 143 -16.77 7.64 -7.61
N GLN A 144 -15.57 7.89 -7.10
CA GLN A 144 -14.67 8.93 -7.62
C GLN A 144 -14.25 8.67 -9.07
N LEU A 145 -14.05 7.41 -9.46
CA LEU A 145 -13.75 7.04 -10.85
C LEU A 145 -14.94 7.33 -11.79
N GLU A 146 -16.16 7.22 -11.28
CA GLU A 146 -17.39 7.58 -12.00
C GLU A 146 -17.70 9.10 -11.95
N SER A 147 -16.77 9.94 -11.45
CA SER A 147 -16.98 11.37 -11.20
C SER A 147 -18.18 11.62 -10.27
N ALA A 148 -18.29 10.82 -9.25
CA ALA A 148 -19.32 10.81 -8.23
C ALA A 148 -18.68 10.65 -6.84
N TYR A 149 -19.49 10.63 -5.80
CA TYR A 149 -19.07 10.36 -4.42
C TYR A 149 -20.01 9.31 -3.79
N LEU A 150 -19.61 8.73 -2.67
CA LEU A 150 -20.52 7.90 -1.87
C LEU A 150 -21.68 8.75 -1.39
N VAL A 151 -22.91 8.21 -1.45
CA VAL A 151 -24.15 8.94 -1.17
C VAL A 151 -24.10 9.74 0.12
N VAL A 152 -24.53 10.99 0.04
CA VAL A 152 -24.64 11.95 1.13
C VAL A 152 -26.12 12.18 1.42
N VAL A 153 -26.60 11.81 2.59
CA VAL A 153 -28.01 11.86 2.92
C VAL A 153 -28.33 13.13 3.68
N THR A 154 -29.08 14.02 3.06
CA THR A 154 -29.38 15.35 3.59
C THR A 154 -30.84 15.53 4.02
N SER A 155 -31.72 14.58 3.69
CA SER A 155 -33.15 14.70 3.97
C SER A 155 -33.85 13.34 4.20
N TRP A 156 -35.06 13.37 4.77
CA TRP A 156 -35.92 12.20 4.90
C TRP A 156 -36.39 11.64 3.55
N GLU A 157 -36.59 12.50 2.57
CA GLU A 157 -37.01 12.13 1.23
C GLU A 157 -35.90 11.30 0.57
N GLU A 158 -34.69 11.76 0.64
CA GLU A 158 -33.50 11.07 0.12
C GLU A 158 -33.22 9.78 0.87
N GLN A 159 -33.27 9.80 2.20
CA GLN A 159 -33.16 8.61 3.05
C GLN A 159 -34.12 7.49 2.58
N ARG A 160 -35.39 7.82 2.38
CA ARG A 160 -36.40 6.87 1.95
C ARG A 160 -36.19 6.37 0.52
N PHE A 161 -35.74 7.27 -0.37
CA PHE A 161 -35.42 6.91 -1.74
C PHE A 161 -34.28 5.90 -1.78
N VAL A 162 -33.17 6.19 -1.11
CA VAL A 162 -32.00 5.29 -1.06
C VAL A 162 -32.39 3.95 -0.42
N GLN A 163 -33.05 3.97 0.73
CA GLN A 163 -33.49 2.76 1.45
C GLN A 163 -34.40 1.86 0.59
N HIS A 164 -35.30 2.45 -0.19
CA HIS A 164 -36.16 1.69 -1.10
C HIS A 164 -35.34 0.91 -2.14
N HIS A 165 -34.26 1.48 -2.64
CA HIS A 165 -33.44 0.86 -3.70
C HIS A 165 -32.42 -0.14 -3.16
N ILE A 166 -31.85 0.07 -1.98
CA ILE A 166 -30.89 -0.85 -1.37
C ILE A 166 -31.56 -2.08 -0.76
N GLY A 167 -32.83 -1.95 -0.32
CA GLY A 167 -33.54 -2.99 0.42
C GLY A 167 -32.90 -3.28 1.80
N PRO A 168 -33.13 -4.46 2.38
CA PRO A 168 -32.63 -4.82 3.71
C PRO A 168 -31.19 -5.34 3.65
N VAL A 169 -30.26 -4.52 3.15
CA VAL A 169 -28.85 -4.92 2.97
C VAL A 169 -27.93 -3.82 3.47
N ASN A 170 -26.97 -4.18 4.31
CA ASN A 170 -25.94 -3.26 4.76
C ASN A 170 -25.23 -2.61 3.57
N THR A 171 -25.23 -1.28 3.56
CA THR A 171 -24.81 -0.49 2.39
C THR A 171 -24.06 0.75 2.85
N TRP A 172 -22.82 0.93 2.39
CA TRP A 172 -22.00 2.09 2.70
C TRP A 172 -22.59 3.39 2.19
N MET A 173 -22.43 4.45 2.98
CA MET A 173 -22.67 5.84 2.64
C MET A 173 -21.39 6.66 2.76
N GLY A 174 -21.40 7.91 2.32
CA GLY A 174 -20.27 8.81 2.31
C GLY A 174 -19.99 9.51 3.63
N LEU A 175 -20.20 8.87 4.75
CA LEU A 175 -20.00 9.44 6.08
C LEU A 175 -18.94 8.65 6.84
N SER A 176 -17.90 9.31 7.35
CA SER A 176 -16.85 8.66 8.16
C SER A 176 -16.19 9.63 9.15
N ASP A 177 -15.56 9.09 10.19
CA ASP A 177 -14.75 9.84 11.16
C ASP A 177 -13.30 9.36 11.28
N GLN A 178 -12.81 8.60 10.31
CA GLN A 178 -11.42 8.09 10.24
C GLN A 178 -10.34 9.16 10.43
N ASN A 179 -10.62 10.40 10.07
CA ASN A 179 -9.68 11.52 10.17
C ASN A 179 -10.16 12.58 11.18
N GLY A 180 -10.85 12.19 12.23
CA GLY A 180 -11.39 13.07 13.26
C GLY A 180 -12.91 13.03 13.31
N PRO A 181 -13.62 14.13 13.56
CA PRO A 181 -15.07 14.10 13.72
C PRO A 181 -15.77 13.64 12.44
N TRP A 182 -16.98 13.08 12.57
CA TRP A 182 -17.83 12.64 11.46
C TRP A 182 -17.94 13.69 10.36
N LYS A 183 -17.68 13.29 9.12
CA LYS A 183 -17.71 14.16 7.94
C LYS A 183 -18.27 13.45 6.73
N TRP A 184 -19.07 14.18 5.96
CA TRP A 184 -19.49 13.76 4.64
C TRP A 184 -18.36 13.93 3.63
N VAL A 185 -18.26 13.01 2.65
CA VAL A 185 -17.20 12.98 1.63
C VAL A 185 -17.26 14.16 0.66
N ASP A 186 -18.41 14.81 0.51
CA ASP A 186 -18.62 15.99 -0.33
C ASP A 186 -18.37 17.33 0.41
N GLY A 187 -18.13 17.26 1.73
CA GLY A 187 -17.95 18.43 2.60
C GLY A 187 -19.23 19.04 3.16
N THR A 188 -20.39 18.43 2.91
CA THR A 188 -21.65 18.82 3.54
C THR A 188 -21.52 18.82 5.08
N ASP A 189 -22.11 19.81 5.74
CA ASP A 189 -22.04 19.92 7.20
C ASP A 189 -22.81 18.78 7.87
N TYR A 190 -22.09 17.96 8.62
CA TYR A 190 -22.68 16.87 9.38
C TYR A 190 -23.30 17.34 10.69
N GLU A 191 -22.72 18.34 11.37
CA GLU A 191 -23.11 18.71 12.75
C GLU A 191 -24.55 19.19 12.81
N THR A 192 -24.96 20.06 11.94
CA THR A 192 -26.33 20.61 11.86
C THR A 192 -27.23 19.87 10.87
N GLY A 193 -26.66 18.91 10.12
CA GLY A 193 -27.31 18.17 9.05
C GLY A 193 -28.27 17.07 9.53
N PHE A 194 -28.93 16.46 8.57
CA PHE A 194 -29.81 15.30 8.78
C PHE A 194 -29.04 14.12 9.37
N LYS A 195 -29.63 13.41 10.33
CA LYS A 195 -29.07 12.20 10.95
C LYS A 195 -30.15 11.16 11.14
N ASN A 196 -29.83 9.89 10.91
CA ASN A 196 -30.75 8.77 11.07
C ASN A 196 -30.08 7.56 11.74
N TRP A 197 -29.22 7.81 12.73
CA TRP A 197 -28.56 6.77 13.50
C TRP A 197 -29.56 5.86 14.22
N ARG A 198 -29.19 4.59 14.37
CA ARG A 198 -29.87 3.69 15.30
C ARG A 198 -29.73 4.22 16.73
N PRO A 199 -30.62 3.83 17.65
CA PRO A 199 -30.41 4.13 19.06
C PRO A 199 -29.03 3.63 19.53
N GLU A 200 -28.33 4.45 20.31
CA GLU A 200 -26.99 4.18 20.87
C GLU A 200 -25.85 4.17 19.82
N GLN A 201 -26.14 4.56 18.57
CA GLN A 201 -25.13 4.71 17.52
C GLN A 201 -24.84 6.19 17.22
N PRO A 202 -23.62 6.52 16.78
CA PRO A 202 -22.43 5.66 16.58
C PRO A 202 -21.79 5.29 17.93
N ASP A 203 -21.26 4.06 18.08
CA ASP A 203 -20.69 3.58 19.34
C ASP A 203 -19.20 3.17 19.26
N ASP A 204 -18.60 3.26 18.09
CA ASP A 204 -17.18 2.98 17.84
C ASP A 204 -16.71 1.65 18.51
N TRP A 205 -17.44 0.58 18.27
CA TRP A 205 -17.23 -0.68 18.94
C TRP A 205 -15.92 -1.36 18.54
N TYR A 206 -15.08 -1.72 19.52
CA TYR A 206 -13.78 -2.37 19.30
C TYR A 206 -13.81 -3.91 19.35
N GLY A 207 -14.93 -4.52 19.67
CA GLY A 207 -15.04 -5.97 19.93
C GLY A 207 -15.07 -6.86 18.68
N HIS A 208 -15.02 -6.32 17.47
CA HIS A 208 -15.12 -7.07 16.19
C HIS A 208 -13.86 -7.84 15.80
N GLY A 209 -12.71 -7.63 16.46
CA GLY A 209 -11.45 -8.37 16.26
C GLY A 209 -10.68 -8.05 14.96
N LEU A 210 -11.05 -7.00 14.23
CA LEU A 210 -10.40 -6.58 12.98
C LEU A 210 -9.36 -5.46 13.18
N GLY A 211 -9.27 -4.93 14.42
CA GLY A 211 -8.39 -3.80 14.79
C GLY A 211 -9.00 -2.44 14.44
N GLY A 212 -8.72 -1.44 15.27
CA GLY A 212 -9.33 -0.11 15.16
C GLY A 212 -10.75 -0.03 15.71
N GLY A 213 -11.41 1.09 15.47
CA GLY A 213 -12.80 1.33 15.76
C GLY A 213 -13.72 1.14 14.56
N GLU A 214 -14.94 1.63 14.68
CA GLU A 214 -15.97 1.60 13.64
C GLU A 214 -16.13 2.99 13.02
N ASP A 215 -15.27 3.33 12.08
CA ASP A 215 -15.11 4.69 11.55
C ASP A 215 -15.95 4.96 10.27
N CYS A 216 -16.74 4.02 9.77
CA CYS A 216 -17.49 4.15 8.51
C CYS A 216 -18.98 3.90 8.70
N ALA A 217 -19.82 4.84 8.27
CA ALA A 217 -21.25 4.72 8.40
C ALA A 217 -21.89 3.93 7.25
N HIS A 218 -22.90 3.14 7.59
CA HIS A 218 -23.68 2.36 6.63
C HIS A 218 -25.17 2.34 6.97
N PHE A 219 -25.99 2.12 5.96
CA PHE A 219 -27.40 1.76 6.17
C PHE A 219 -27.49 0.34 6.68
N THR A 220 -28.28 0.11 7.69
CA THR A 220 -28.64 -1.23 8.20
C THR A 220 -29.87 -1.77 7.51
N GLU A 221 -30.24 -3.03 7.81
CA GLU A 221 -31.41 -3.70 7.23
C GLU A 221 -32.74 -2.95 7.48
N ASP A 222 -32.84 -2.21 8.60
CA ASP A 222 -34.01 -1.37 8.92
C ASP A 222 -33.95 0.04 8.33
N GLY A 223 -32.85 0.35 7.60
CA GLY A 223 -32.60 1.62 6.94
C GLY A 223 -32.05 2.71 7.84
N ARG A 224 -31.86 2.46 9.12
CA ARG A 224 -31.13 3.38 10.01
C ARG A 224 -29.63 3.24 9.81
N TRP A 225 -28.89 4.19 10.37
CA TRP A 225 -27.42 4.21 10.23
C TRP A 225 -26.75 3.53 11.41
N ASN A 226 -25.63 2.89 11.12
CA ASN A 226 -24.69 2.32 12.08
C ASN A 226 -23.26 2.61 11.61
N ASP A 227 -22.33 2.77 12.52
CA ASP A 227 -20.90 2.71 12.22
C ASP A 227 -20.43 1.23 12.18
N ASP A 228 -19.44 0.95 11.37
CA ASP A 228 -18.79 -0.35 11.33
C ASP A 228 -17.36 -0.20 10.79
N VAL A 229 -16.60 -1.28 10.90
CA VAL A 229 -15.22 -1.35 10.42
C VAL A 229 -15.16 -1.16 8.92
N CYS A 230 -14.44 -0.15 8.46
CA CYS A 230 -14.35 0.25 7.05
C CYS A 230 -13.88 -0.87 6.10
N GLN A 231 -13.25 -1.94 6.61
CA GLN A 231 -12.80 -3.10 5.85
C GLN A 231 -13.90 -4.10 5.49
N ARG A 232 -15.12 -3.98 6.05
CA ARG A 232 -16.21 -4.90 5.71
C ARG A 232 -16.66 -4.72 4.26
N PRO A 233 -16.94 -5.81 3.54
CA PRO A 233 -17.36 -5.75 2.14
C PRO A 233 -18.87 -5.53 2.03
N TYR A 234 -19.33 -4.30 2.28
CA TYR A 234 -20.74 -3.95 2.09
C TYR A 234 -21.02 -3.45 0.67
N ARG A 235 -22.29 -3.47 0.27
CA ARG A 235 -22.76 -2.73 -0.91
C ARG A 235 -22.55 -1.24 -0.69
N TRP A 236 -22.68 -0.44 -1.75
CA TRP A 236 -22.52 1.01 -1.66
C TRP A 236 -23.40 1.72 -2.67
N VAL A 237 -23.62 2.99 -2.45
CA VAL A 237 -24.36 3.88 -3.36
C VAL A 237 -23.46 5.02 -3.76
N CYS A 238 -23.34 5.29 -5.05
CA CYS A 238 -22.72 6.52 -5.56
C CYS A 238 -23.79 7.56 -5.87
N GLU A 239 -23.46 8.82 -5.65
CA GLU A 239 -24.26 9.99 -5.96
C GLU A 239 -23.48 10.99 -6.78
N THR A 240 -24.15 11.69 -7.71
CA THR A 240 -23.60 12.84 -8.43
C THR A 240 -24.76 13.79 -8.77
N GLU A 241 -24.46 15.07 -8.90
CA GLU A 241 -25.44 16.05 -9.34
C GLU A 241 -25.96 15.74 -10.74
N LEU A 242 -27.21 16.06 -10.98
CA LEU A 242 -27.80 15.96 -12.31
C LEU A 242 -27.07 16.91 -13.26
N GLY A 243 -26.25 16.37 -14.17
CA GLY A 243 -25.40 17.15 -15.05
C GLY A 243 -26.22 17.97 -16.04
N LYS A 244 -26.09 19.28 -16.00
CA LYS A 244 -26.42 20.13 -17.17
C LYS A 244 -25.49 19.72 -18.28
N ALA A 245 -26.02 19.40 -19.47
CA ALA A 245 -25.19 19.17 -20.66
C ALA A 245 -24.23 20.36 -20.78
N SER A 246 -22.94 20.14 -20.54
CA SER A 246 -21.94 21.19 -20.60
C SER A 246 -21.99 21.81 -22.00
N GLN A 247 -22.35 23.07 -22.09
CA GLN A 247 -22.03 23.88 -23.24
C GLN A 247 -20.53 24.19 -23.13
N GLU A 248 -19.69 23.27 -23.58
CA GLU A 248 -18.32 23.64 -23.86
C GLU A 248 -18.37 24.65 -25.00
N PRO A 249 -17.70 25.82 -24.87
CA PRO A 249 -17.51 26.72 -26.02
C PRO A 249 -16.70 25.94 -27.07
N PRO A 250 -16.99 26.13 -28.37
CA PRO A 250 -16.23 25.48 -29.41
C PRO A 250 -14.75 25.84 -29.25
N LEU A 251 -13.91 24.80 -29.23
CA LEU A 251 -12.45 24.96 -29.24
C LEU A 251 -12.03 25.88 -30.40
N PRO A 252 -11.11 26.80 -30.15
CA PRO A 252 -10.63 27.75 -31.17
C PRO A 252 -9.85 27.06 -32.29
#